data_e961280cbfc6f2f8ddf684374c0e62b3
#
_entry.id   e961280cbfc6f2f8ddf684374c0e62b3
#
_cell.length_a   1.000
_cell.length_b   1.000
_cell.length_c   1.000
_cell.angle_alpha   90.00
_cell.angle_beta   90.00
_cell.angle_gamma   90.00
#
_symmetry.space_group_name_H-M   'P 1'
#
loop_
_entity.id
_entity.type
_entity.pdbx_description
1 polymer ?
#
loop_
_entity_poly.entity_id
_entity_poly.type
_entity_poly.pdbx_seq_one_letter_code
_entity_poly.pdbx_strand_id
1 'polypeptide(L)'
;MRGKATQKYGIIRRINMFDNVTLKLNADPLIISALKEDITSEDVSTNSVMPEPKKGEVQLICKQDGIICGLPIFARVFTLLDENTVVDLKVKDGDKVTKGELLAVVTGDIKVLLCGERTALNYLQRMSGIATYTNEVAQCLEGTGIKLLDTRKTTPNNRLFEKYAVRVGGGNNHRYNLTDGVLLKDNHIGAAGGVAKAVKMAKEYAPFVRKIEVEVENLEMVKEAVDAGADIIMLDNMSHEEMKEAVEVINHKAEIEISGNVTKENIANLIDLGVDYISSGALTHSAPIMDISLKNLHRI
;
A
#
# COMPACT_ATOMS: atom_id res chain seq x y z
N MET A 1 -17.06 -28.23 -34.81
CA MET A 1 -16.81 -28.36 -33.36
C MET A 1 -16.33 -27.01 -32.85
N ARG A 2 -17.12 -26.32 -32.05
CA ARG A 2 -16.84 -24.97 -31.57
C ARG A 2 -16.08 -25.08 -30.22
N GLY A 3 -14.82 -24.67 -30.21
CA GLY A 3 -14.04 -24.58 -28.99
C GLY A 3 -14.55 -23.42 -28.13
N LYS A 4 -15.05 -23.72 -26.92
CA LYS A 4 -15.41 -22.72 -25.91
C LYS A 4 -14.11 -22.18 -25.28
N ALA A 5 -13.83 -20.90 -25.54
CA ALA A 5 -12.85 -20.15 -24.78
C ALA A 5 -13.37 -20.00 -23.35
N THR A 6 -12.76 -20.67 -22.40
CA THR A 6 -12.99 -20.49 -20.95
C THR A 6 -12.33 -19.19 -20.53
N GLN A 7 -13.12 -18.16 -20.42
CA GLN A 7 -12.73 -16.88 -19.80
C GLN A 7 -12.46 -17.15 -18.31
N LYS A 8 -11.20 -17.24 -17.90
CA LYS A 8 -10.82 -17.25 -16.48
C LYS A 8 -11.11 -15.87 -15.90
N TYR A 9 -12.27 -15.72 -15.29
CA TYR A 9 -12.52 -14.61 -14.37
C TYR A 9 -11.63 -14.82 -13.14
N GLY A 10 -10.54 -14.07 -13.05
CA GLY A 10 -9.81 -13.92 -11.81
C GLY A 10 -10.79 -13.42 -10.75
N ILE A 11 -10.92 -14.16 -9.65
CA ILE A 11 -11.68 -13.73 -8.48
C ILE A 11 -10.95 -12.49 -7.95
N ILE A 12 -11.42 -11.30 -8.35
CA ILE A 12 -11.07 -10.07 -7.65
C ILE A 12 -11.71 -10.23 -6.27
N ARG A 13 -10.92 -10.73 -5.30
CA ARG A 13 -11.30 -10.65 -3.89
C ARG A 13 -11.56 -9.18 -3.63
N ARG A 14 -12.79 -8.81 -3.32
CA ARG A 14 -13.14 -7.45 -2.89
C ARG A 14 -12.19 -7.11 -1.73
N ILE A 15 -11.26 -6.20 -1.97
CA ILE A 15 -10.33 -5.72 -0.95
C ILE A 15 -11.14 -4.72 -0.12
N ASN A 16 -11.95 -5.21 0.80
CA ASN A 16 -12.67 -4.36 1.74
C ASN A 16 -11.89 -4.34 3.07
N MET A 17 -10.74 -3.64 3.08
CA MET A 17 -9.96 -3.42 4.30
C MET A 17 -10.57 -2.36 5.22
N PHE A 18 -11.51 -1.57 4.71
CA PHE A 18 -12.19 -0.51 5.47
C PHE A 18 -13.65 -0.88 5.73
N ASP A 19 -13.88 -1.99 6.43
CA ASP A 19 -15.18 -2.23 7.07
C ASP A 19 -15.41 -1.24 8.23
N ASN A 20 -16.64 -1.18 8.71
CA ASN A 20 -17.02 -0.23 9.77
C ASN A 20 -16.20 -0.37 11.05
N VAL A 21 -15.67 -1.57 11.36
CA VAL A 21 -14.85 -1.80 12.57
C VAL A 21 -13.45 -1.24 12.35
N THR A 22 -12.83 -1.58 11.24
CA THR A 22 -11.49 -1.10 10.87
C THR A 22 -11.48 0.42 10.72
N LEU A 23 -12.50 1.03 10.08
CA LEU A 23 -12.64 2.47 10.00
C LEU A 23 -12.67 3.11 11.40
N LYS A 24 -13.56 2.67 12.28
CA LYS A 24 -13.73 3.28 13.62
C LYS A 24 -12.53 3.11 14.52
N LEU A 25 -11.90 1.94 14.52
CA LEU A 25 -10.82 1.64 15.47
C LEU A 25 -9.45 2.11 14.99
N ASN A 26 -9.20 2.09 13.68
CA ASN A 26 -7.86 2.30 13.14
C ASN A 26 -7.74 3.53 12.24
N ALA A 27 -8.74 3.84 11.39
CA ALA A 27 -8.67 4.96 10.47
C ALA A 27 -9.16 6.27 11.10
N ASP A 28 -10.32 6.28 11.78
CA ASP A 28 -10.89 7.49 12.37
C ASP A 28 -9.93 8.25 13.29
N PRO A 29 -9.19 7.60 14.21
CA PRO A 29 -8.24 8.29 15.07
C PRO A 29 -7.14 9.02 14.27
N LEU A 30 -6.67 8.43 13.18
CA LEU A 30 -5.64 9.02 12.31
C LEU A 30 -6.20 10.17 11.49
N ILE A 31 -7.40 10.02 10.94
CA ILE A 31 -8.09 11.09 10.20
C ILE A 31 -8.39 12.27 11.12
N ILE A 32 -8.88 12.02 12.33
CA ILE A 32 -9.15 13.07 13.34
C ILE A 32 -7.85 13.78 13.72
N SER A 33 -6.73 13.05 13.86
CA SER A 33 -5.42 13.65 14.13
C SER A 33 -4.98 14.58 12.99
N ALA A 34 -5.15 14.17 11.74
CA ALA A 34 -4.84 15.00 10.58
C ALA A 34 -5.75 16.23 10.46
N LEU A 35 -7.05 16.08 10.75
CA LEU A 35 -7.97 17.22 10.82
C LEU A 35 -7.60 18.22 11.93
N LYS A 36 -7.15 17.73 13.09
CA LYS A 36 -6.70 18.59 14.20
C LYS A 36 -5.38 19.30 13.90
N GLU A 37 -4.52 18.73 13.06
CA GLU A 37 -3.30 19.38 12.58
C GLU A 37 -3.63 20.60 11.72
N ASP A 38 -4.64 20.50 10.86
CA ASP A 38 -5.05 21.55 9.93
C ASP A 38 -6.02 22.58 10.57
N ILE A 39 -6.87 22.12 11.50
CA ILE A 39 -7.89 22.95 12.17
C ILE A 39 -7.62 22.97 13.68
N THR A 40 -6.76 23.89 14.12
CA THR A 40 -6.42 24.01 15.55
C THR A 40 -7.45 24.78 16.36
N SER A 41 -8.05 25.83 15.77
CA SER A 41 -9.08 26.66 16.39
C SER A 41 -10.20 27.01 15.41
N GLU A 42 -9.86 27.54 14.23
CA GLU A 42 -10.83 27.94 13.21
C GLU A 42 -10.20 27.92 11.81
N ASP A 43 -11.05 27.88 10.77
CA ASP A 43 -10.70 28.26 9.40
C ASP A 43 -11.03 29.75 9.19
N VAL A 44 -10.02 30.63 9.33
CA VAL A 44 -10.16 32.07 9.22
C VAL A 44 -10.71 32.49 7.85
N SER A 45 -10.24 31.85 6.78
CA SER A 45 -10.68 32.14 5.40
C SER A 45 -12.17 31.85 5.23
N THR A 46 -12.57 30.65 5.61
CA THR A 46 -13.96 30.21 5.49
C THR A 46 -14.89 31.07 6.39
N ASN A 47 -14.50 31.30 7.65
CA ASN A 47 -15.31 32.09 8.57
C ASN A 47 -15.46 33.54 8.13
N SER A 48 -14.44 34.11 7.45
CA SER A 48 -14.51 35.50 6.95
C SER A 48 -15.54 35.70 5.83
N VAL A 49 -15.79 34.70 5.01
CA VAL A 49 -16.68 34.77 3.83
C VAL A 49 -18.01 34.02 4.01
N MET A 50 -18.08 33.15 5.02
CA MET A 50 -19.26 32.32 5.33
C MET A 50 -19.67 32.49 6.79
N PRO A 51 -20.21 33.65 7.20
CA PRO A 51 -20.60 33.89 8.60
C PRO A 51 -21.72 32.93 9.05
N GLU A 52 -22.61 32.55 8.13
CA GLU A 52 -23.74 31.66 8.38
C GLU A 52 -23.61 30.34 7.63
N PRO A 53 -24.08 29.23 8.21
CA PRO A 53 -24.13 27.94 7.52
C PRO A 53 -24.92 28.02 6.21
N LYS A 54 -24.38 27.49 5.13
CA LYS A 54 -25.05 27.42 3.82
C LYS A 54 -24.79 26.07 3.18
N LYS A 55 -25.81 25.46 2.65
CA LYS A 55 -25.69 24.22 1.89
C LYS A 55 -25.06 24.47 0.53
N GLY A 56 -24.14 23.62 0.13
CA GLY A 56 -23.47 23.69 -1.18
C GLY A 56 -23.08 22.33 -1.70
N GLU A 57 -22.58 22.36 -2.92
CA GLU A 57 -22.11 21.19 -3.65
C GLU A 57 -20.74 21.49 -4.27
N VAL A 58 -19.84 20.50 -4.26
CA VAL A 58 -18.52 20.56 -4.87
C VAL A 58 -18.20 19.26 -5.61
N GLN A 59 -17.48 19.36 -6.73
CA GLN A 59 -17.12 18.23 -7.60
C GLN A 59 -15.69 17.81 -7.38
N LEU A 60 -15.45 16.50 -7.22
CA LEU A 60 -14.14 15.88 -7.20
C LEU A 60 -13.73 15.49 -8.62
N ILE A 61 -12.69 16.12 -9.15
CA ILE A 61 -12.25 15.99 -10.55
C ILE A 61 -10.83 15.41 -10.60
N CYS A 62 -10.67 14.38 -11.42
CA CYS A 62 -9.37 13.82 -11.76
C CYS A 62 -8.56 14.77 -12.64
N LYS A 63 -7.27 14.98 -12.35
CA LYS A 63 -6.39 15.86 -13.12
C LYS A 63 -5.28 15.12 -13.84
N GLN A 64 -5.17 13.82 -13.58
CA GLN A 64 -4.11 12.94 -14.08
C GLN A 64 -4.66 11.52 -14.23
N ASP A 65 -4.25 10.80 -15.28
CA ASP A 65 -4.62 9.39 -15.46
C ASP A 65 -3.98 8.52 -14.37
N GLY A 66 -4.71 7.49 -13.89
CA GLY A 66 -4.17 6.58 -12.87
C GLY A 66 -5.21 5.63 -12.30
N ILE A 67 -4.87 5.03 -11.17
CA ILE A 67 -5.74 4.14 -10.39
C ILE A 67 -6.25 4.92 -9.17
N ILE A 68 -7.56 5.10 -9.08
CA ILE A 68 -8.16 5.78 -7.92
C ILE A 68 -8.12 4.87 -6.69
N CYS A 69 -7.75 5.44 -5.53
CA CYS A 69 -7.68 4.71 -4.27
C CYS A 69 -7.85 5.64 -3.07
N GLY A 70 -8.68 5.24 -2.12
CA GLY A 70 -8.91 5.97 -0.88
C GLY A 70 -10.25 6.73 -0.84
N LEU A 71 -11.17 6.44 -1.74
CA LEU A 71 -12.51 7.05 -1.76
C LEU A 71 -13.28 6.88 -0.43
N PRO A 72 -13.23 5.73 0.27
CA PRO A 72 -13.84 5.59 1.59
C PRO A 72 -13.23 6.53 2.63
N ILE A 73 -11.92 6.79 2.57
CA ILE A 73 -11.21 7.70 3.49
C ILE A 73 -11.54 9.15 3.15
N PHE A 74 -11.55 9.50 1.86
CA PHE A 74 -12.00 10.80 1.37
C PHE A 74 -13.41 11.14 1.89
N ALA A 75 -14.37 10.23 1.72
CA ALA A 75 -15.74 10.41 2.21
C ALA A 75 -15.78 10.49 3.75
N ARG A 76 -14.94 9.70 4.44
CA ARG A 76 -14.91 9.65 5.90
C ARG A 76 -14.44 10.97 6.53
N VAL A 77 -13.51 11.69 5.90
CA VAL A 77 -13.08 13.02 6.35
C VAL A 77 -14.28 13.95 6.53
N PHE A 78 -15.15 14.03 5.53
CA PHE A 78 -16.33 14.91 5.58
C PHE A 78 -17.37 14.42 6.59
N THR A 79 -17.65 13.13 6.63
CA THR A 79 -18.64 12.56 7.56
C THR A 79 -18.19 12.56 9.03
N LEU A 80 -16.89 12.71 9.30
CA LEU A 80 -16.38 12.97 10.65
C LEU A 80 -16.55 14.44 11.09
N LEU A 81 -16.59 15.37 10.15
CA LEU A 81 -16.86 16.79 10.42
C LEU A 81 -18.36 17.06 10.55
N ASP A 82 -19.17 16.45 9.68
CA ASP A 82 -20.64 16.54 9.72
C ASP A 82 -21.25 15.25 9.13
N GLU A 83 -21.99 14.51 9.94
CA GLU A 83 -22.65 13.26 9.56
C GLU A 83 -23.72 13.44 8.46
N ASN A 84 -24.22 14.64 8.26
CA ASN A 84 -25.21 14.97 7.24
C ASN A 84 -24.57 15.22 5.86
N THR A 85 -23.25 15.27 5.76
CA THR A 85 -22.55 15.43 4.47
C THR A 85 -22.72 14.17 3.62
N VAL A 86 -23.16 14.36 2.39
CA VAL A 86 -23.38 13.28 1.41
C VAL A 86 -22.24 13.27 0.38
N VAL A 87 -21.59 12.12 0.20
CA VAL A 87 -20.57 11.90 -0.83
C VAL A 87 -21.10 10.89 -1.85
N ASP A 88 -21.44 11.39 -3.02
CA ASP A 88 -21.95 10.58 -4.14
C ASP A 88 -20.77 10.18 -5.04
N LEU A 89 -20.24 8.96 -4.83
CA LEU A 89 -19.12 8.41 -5.57
C LEU A 89 -19.56 7.93 -6.96
N LYS A 90 -18.85 8.36 -8.02
CA LYS A 90 -19.10 7.95 -9.42
C LYS A 90 -18.22 6.79 -9.86
N VAL A 91 -17.13 6.53 -9.12
CA VAL A 91 -16.15 5.48 -9.32
C VAL A 91 -15.87 4.76 -7.99
N LYS A 92 -15.13 3.67 -8.03
CA LYS A 92 -14.72 2.89 -6.85
C LYS A 92 -13.20 2.70 -6.81
N ASP A 93 -12.67 2.40 -5.64
CA ASP A 93 -11.24 2.08 -5.49
C ASP A 93 -10.83 0.93 -6.42
N GLY A 94 -9.71 1.14 -7.12
CA GLY A 94 -9.16 0.22 -8.12
C GLY A 94 -9.61 0.51 -9.56
N ASP A 95 -10.57 1.40 -9.78
CA ASP A 95 -10.92 1.80 -11.14
C ASP A 95 -9.79 2.63 -11.77
N LYS A 96 -9.56 2.40 -13.06
CA LYS A 96 -8.68 3.25 -13.87
C LYS A 96 -9.47 4.49 -14.27
N VAL A 97 -8.95 5.65 -13.92
CA VAL A 97 -9.58 6.96 -14.17
C VAL A 97 -8.71 7.83 -15.07
N THR A 98 -9.33 8.78 -15.75
CA THR A 98 -8.67 9.64 -16.73
C THR A 98 -8.80 11.12 -16.37
N LYS A 99 -7.87 11.93 -16.87
CA LYS A 99 -7.89 13.37 -16.69
C LYS A 99 -9.21 13.99 -17.13
N GLY A 100 -9.83 14.79 -16.26
CA GLY A 100 -11.12 15.45 -16.49
C GLY A 100 -12.33 14.66 -15.99
N GLU A 101 -12.17 13.41 -15.55
CA GLU A 101 -13.26 12.57 -15.09
C GLU A 101 -13.82 13.05 -13.75
N LEU A 102 -15.16 13.02 -13.61
CA LEU A 102 -15.87 13.31 -12.38
C LEU A 102 -15.85 12.07 -11.48
N LEU A 103 -15.16 12.15 -10.34
CA LEU A 103 -14.98 11.03 -9.41
C LEU A 103 -16.06 10.98 -8.33
N ALA A 104 -16.51 12.16 -7.85
CA ALA A 104 -17.55 12.27 -6.84
C ALA A 104 -18.19 13.65 -6.86
N VAL A 105 -19.37 13.73 -6.23
CA VAL A 105 -20.04 14.98 -5.85
C VAL A 105 -20.20 14.98 -4.32
N VAL A 106 -19.78 16.04 -3.65
CA VAL A 106 -19.92 16.20 -2.20
C VAL A 106 -20.89 17.31 -1.90
N THR A 107 -21.93 17.00 -1.13
CA THR A 107 -23.01 17.93 -0.77
C THR A 107 -23.11 18.06 0.74
N GLY A 108 -23.03 19.28 1.27
CA GLY A 108 -23.08 19.52 2.71
C GLY A 108 -23.03 21.01 3.07
N ASP A 109 -22.73 21.32 4.34
CA ASP A 109 -22.41 22.68 4.75
C ASP A 109 -21.11 23.15 4.09
N ILE A 110 -21.13 24.30 3.42
CA ILE A 110 -19.97 24.87 2.72
C ILE A 110 -18.75 25.00 3.66
N LYS A 111 -18.96 25.33 4.93
CA LYS A 111 -17.85 25.37 5.91
C LYS A 111 -17.19 24.01 6.07
N VAL A 112 -17.98 22.96 6.18
CA VAL A 112 -17.50 21.58 6.28
C VAL A 112 -16.75 21.16 5.00
N LEU A 113 -17.31 21.51 3.82
CA LEU A 113 -16.68 21.21 2.54
C LEU A 113 -15.30 21.88 2.41
N LEU A 114 -15.19 23.15 2.78
CA LEU A 114 -13.94 23.91 2.72
C LEU A 114 -12.91 23.44 3.76
N CYS A 115 -13.33 23.24 5.00
CA CYS A 115 -12.44 22.79 6.08
C CYS A 115 -11.90 21.36 5.86
N GLY A 116 -12.71 20.46 5.28
CA GLY A 116 -12.32 19.06 5.03
C GLY A 116 -11.50 18.86 3.76
N GLU A 117 -11.56 19.79 2.81
CA GLU A 117 -11.00 19.66 1.46
C GLU A 117 -9.55 19.19 1.46
N ARG A 118 -8.65 19.91 2.15
CA ARG A 118 -7.21 19.66 2.07
C ARG A 118 -6.84 18.29 2.65
N THR A 119 -7.35 17.98 3.84
CA THR A 119 -7.12 16.68 4.48
C THR A 119 -7.66 15.53 3.63
N ALA A 120 -8.88 15.66 3.09
CA ALA A 120 -9.49 14.65 2.24
C ALA A 120 -8.67 14.41 0.94
N LEU A 121 -8.24 15.48 0.29
CA LEU A 121 -7.41 15.40 -0.92
C LEU A 121 -6.02 14.83 -0.62
N ASN A 122 -5.38 15.17 0.48
CA ASN A 122 -4.06 14.65 0.83
C ASN A 122 -4.07 13.12 0.94
N TYR A 123 -5.06 12.54 1.62
CA TYR A 123 -5.23 11.08 1.68
C TYR A 123 -5.49 10.48 0.30
N LEU A 124 -6.46 11.02 -0.44
CA LEU A 124 -6.88 10.47 -1.73
C LEU A 124 -5.75 10.55 -2.77
N GLN A 125 -5.05 11.69 -2.86
CA GLN A 125 -3.94 11.90 -3.78
C GLN A 125 -2.77 10.95 -3.47
N ARG A 126 -2.42 10.80 -2.18
CA ARG A 126 -1.35 9.90 -1.74
C ARG A 126 -1.68 8.44 -2.05
N MET A 127 -2.86 7.99 -1.65
CA MET A 127 -3.29 6.61 -1.85
C MET A 127 -3.43 6.27 -3.33
N SER A 128 -4.00 7.16 -4.13
CA SER A 128 -4.12 6.96 -5.58
C SER A 128 -2.76 6.96 -6.28
N GLY A 129 -1.82 7.78 -5.84
CA GLY A 129 -0.45 7.78 -6.35
C GLY A 129 0.26 6.45 -6.08
N ILE A 130 0.16 5.93 -4.86
CA ILE A 130 0.71 4.61 -4.49
C ILE A 130 0.06 3.49 -5.30
N ALA A 131 -1.27 3.50 -5.45
CA ALA A 131 -1.98 2.50 -6.23
C ALA A 131 -1.60 2.52 -7.71
N THR A 132 -1.45 3.72 -8.28
CA THR A 132 -1.01 3.93 -9.68
C THR A 132 0.40 3.39 -9.89
N TYR A 133 1.36 3.80 -9.07
CA TYR A 133 2.75 3.34 -9.19
C TYR A 133 2.87 1.84 -8.96
N THR A 134 2.15 1.31 -7.96
CA THR A 134 2.11 -0.15 -7.71
C THR A 134 1.55 -0.91 -8.91
N ASN A 135 0.49 -0.39 -9.54
CA ASN A 135 -0.09 -1.01 -10.73
C ASN A 135 0.90 -1.05 -11.90
N GLU A 136 1.63 0.02 -12.14
CA GLU A 136 2.67 0.07 -13.17
C GLU A 136 3.79 -0.95 -12.93
N VAL A 137 4.23 -1.12 -11.68
CA VAL A 137 5.28 -2.09 -11.30
C VAL A 137 4.73 -3.52 -11.38
N ALA A 138 3.51 -3.76 -10.89
CA ALA A 138 2.88 -5.08 -10.91
C ALA A 138 2.65 -5.62 -12.34
N GLN A 139 2.35 -4.73 -13.30
CA GLN A 139 2.22 -5.10 -14.71
C GLN A 139 3.53 -5.68 -15.29
N CYS A 140 4.69 -5.26 -14.80
CA CYS A 140 5.98 -5.83 -15.25
C CYS A 140 6.13 -7.30 -14.83
N LEU A 141 5.39 -7.76 -13.81
CA LEU A 141 5.41 -9.14 -13.30
C LEU A 141 4.24 -9.99 -13.80
N GLU A 142 3.37 -9.45 -14.68
CA GLU A 142 2.21 -10.18 -15.16
C GLU A 142 2.61 -11.46 -15.91
N GLY A 143 2.00 -12.58 -15.54
CA GLY A 143 2.27 -13.90 -16.14
C GLY A 143 3.50 -14.64 -15.59
N THR A 144 4.33 -14.02 -14.73
CA THR A 144 5.53 -14.65 -14.16
C THR A 144 5.24 -15.55 -12.96
N GLY A 145 4.14 -15.34 -12.26
CA GLY A 145 3.82 -15.99 -10.99
C GLY A 145 4.46 -15.32 -9.77
N ILE A 146 5.41 -14.40 -9.96
CA ILE A 146 6.09 -13.65 -8.89
C ILE A 146 5.13 -12.64 -8.26
N LYS A 147 5.11 -12.55 -6.93
CA LYS A 147 4.28 -11.59 -6.20
C LYS A 147 5.09 -10.35 -5.82
N LEU A 148 4.61 -9.19 -6.23
CA LEU A 148 5.14 -7.90 -5.79
C LEU A 148 4.70 -7.62 -4.35
N LEU A 149 5.66 -7.34 -3.45
CA LEU A 149 5.41 -7.00 -2.05
C LEU A 149 5.77 -5.56 -1.73
N ASP A 150 5.02 -4.96 -0.80
CA ASP A 150 5.45 -3.75 -0.11
C ASP A 150 6.46 -4.05 1.00
N THR A 151 6.80 -3.03 1.78
CA THR A 151 7.68 -3.15 2.94
C THR A 151 7.11 -2.38 4.14
N ARG A 152 7.89 -2.27 5.23
CA ARG A 152 7.59 -1.37 6.35
C ARG A 152 8.14 0.06 6.17
N LYS A 153 8.72 0.38 5.02
CA LYS A 153 9.19 1.73 4.66
C LYS A 153 8.02 2.62 4.26
N THR A 154 7.11 2.87 5.21
CA THR A 154 5.90 3.68 5.06
C THR A 154 6.02 4.98 5.83
N THR A 155 5.24 6.01 5.44
CA THR A 155 5.09 7.24 6.22
C THR A 155 4.60 6.89 7.63
N PRO A 156 5.23 7.40 8.71
CA PRO A 156 4.74 7.17 10.07
C PRO A 156 3.24 7.48 10.19
N ASN A 157 2.53 6.63 10.91
CA ASN A 157 1.08 6.66 11.11
C ASN A 157 0.20 6.44 9.86
N ASN A 158 0.76 6.46 8.64
CA ASN A 158 0.01 6.24 7.39
C ASN A 158 0.07 4.82 6.84
N ARG A 159 0.70 3.86 7.54
CA ARG A 159 0.88 2.48 7.08
C ARG A 159 -0.42 1.78 6.69
N LEU A 160 -1.50 2.02 7.43
CA LEU A 160 -2.82 1.47 7.15
C LEU A 160 -3.28 1.84 5.74
N PHE A 161 -3.17 3.12 5.39
CA PHE A 161 -3.62 3.67 4.12
C PHE A 161 -2.67 3.28 2.97
N GLU A 162 -1.36 3.35 3.19
CA GLU A 162 -0.35 3.07 2.17
C GLU A 162 -0.34 1.57 1.79
N LYS A 163 -0.43 0.65 2.77
CA LYS A 163 -0.52 -0.79 2.47
C LYS A 163 -1.84 -1.18 1.80
N TYR A 164 -2.94 -0.53 2.14
CA TYR A 164 -4.19 -0.69 1.41
C TYR A 164 -4.03 -0.27 -0.05
N ALA A 165 -3.40 0.89 -0.29
CA ALA A 165 -3.19 1.40 -1.64
C ALA A 165 -2.32 0.47 -2.50
N VAL A 166 -1.28 -0.14 -1.93
CA VAL A 166 -0.48 -1.17 -2.61
C VAL A 166 -1.37 -2.33 -3.06
N ARG A 167 -2.29 -2.80 -2.21
CA ARG A 167 -3.21 -3.89 -2.58
C ARG A 167 -4.18 -3.49 -3.69
N VAL A 168 -4.70 -2.27 -3.64
CA VAL A 168 -5.58 -1.73 -4.69
C VAL A 168 -4.84 -1.63 -6.03
N GLY A 169 -3.56 -1.27 -6.01
CA GLY A 169 -2.70 -1.23 -7.19
C GLY A 169 -2.30 -2.60 -7.77
N GLY A 170 -2.66 -3.72 -7.09
CA GLY A 170 -2.35 -5.08 -7.55
C GLY A 170 -1.12 -5.71 -6.89
N GLY A 171 -0.47 -5.02 -5.96
CA GLY A 171 0.59 -5.59 -5.13
C GLY A 171 0.05 -6.44 -3.97
N ASN A 172 0.96 -6.97 -3.16
CA ASN A 172 0.66 -7.74 -1.96
C ASN A 172 1.35 -7.08 -0.76
N ASN A 173 0.86 -7.38 0.45
CA ASN A 173 1.48 -6.85 1.65
C ASN A 173 2.49 -7.84 2.23
N HIS A 174 3.69 -7.36 2.51
CA HIS A 174 4.62 -7.95 3.45
C HIS A 174 4.11 -7.72 4.88
N ARG A 175 4.73 -8.28 5.91
CA ARG A 175 4.33 -8.11 7.33
C ARG A 175 3.95 -6.66 7.63
N TYR A 176 2.82 -6.49 8.32
CA TYR A 176 2.30 -5.16 8.65
C TYR A 176 3.16 -4.47 9.73
N ASN A 177 3.57 -5.23 10.74
CA ASN A 177 4.33 -4.73 11.89
C ASN A 177 5.31 -5.80 12.41
N LEU A 178 5.89 -5.57 13.58
CA LEU A 178 6.85 -6.47 14.19
C LEU A 178 6.24 -7.75 14.79
N THR A 179 4.90 -7.78 14.92
CA THR A 179 4.20 -8.94 15.51
C THR A 179 3.67 -9.93 14.48
N ASP A 180 3.62 -9.59 13.18
CA ASP A 180 3.04 -10.47 12.16
C ASP A 180 3.90 -11.68 11.82
N GLY A 181 5.21 -11.49 11.68
CA GLY A 181 6.15 -12.53 11.30
C GLY A 181 7.56 -12.20 11.74
N VAL A 182 8.39 -13.23 11.83
CA VAL A 182 9.82 -13.07 12.11
C VAL A 182 10.53 -12.67 10.80
N LEU A 183 11.36 -11.63 10.86
CA LEU A 183 12.33 -11.27 9.83
C LEU A 183 13.64 -10.95 10.52
N LEU A 184 14.60 -11.86 10.35
CA LEU A 184 15.95 -11.75 10.89
C LEU A 184 16.82 -11.00 9.89
N LYS A 185 17.35 -9.87 10.30
CA LYS A 185 18.21 -8.97 9.52
C LYS A 185 19.64 -9.01 10.06
N ASP A 186 20.57 -8.37 9.35
CA ASP A 186 21.98 -8.21 9.70
C ASP A 186 22.24 -8.01 11.21
N ASN A 187 21.58 -7.03 11.81
CA ASN A 187 21.70 -6.73 13.23
C ASN A 187 21.17 -7.84 14.15
N HIS A 188 20.10 -8.56 13.76
CA HIS A 188 19.60 -9.70 14.52
C HIS A 188 20.57 -10.88 14.44
N ILE A 189 21.10 -11.14 13.24
CA ILE A 189 22.07 -12.20 12.96
C ILE A 189 23.37 -11.95 13.73
N GLY A 190 23.87 -10.70 13.68
CA GLY A 190 25.04 -10.29 14.44
C GLY A 190 24.86 -10.45 15.95
N ALA A 191 23.71 -10.01 16.48
CA ALA A 191 23.39 -10.14 17.90
C ALA A 191 23.27 -11.60 18.36
N ALA A 192 22.75 -12.49 17.52
CA ALA A 192 22.63 -13.93 17.81
C ALA A 192 23.97 -14.68 17.67
N GLY A 193 24.93 -14.13 16.90
CA GLY A 193 26.22 -14.74 16.59
C GLY A 193 26.19 -15.74 15.42
N GLY A 194 25.39 -15.45 14.39
CA GLY A 194 25.30 -16.15 13.11
C GLY A 194 23.87 -16.53 12.71
N VAL A 195 23.68 -16.84 11.41
CA VAL A 195 22.39 -17.15 10.81
C VAL A 195 21.72 -18.37 11.45
N ALA A 196 22.47 -19.48 11.57
CA ALA A 196 21.92 -20.72 12.10
C ALA A 196 21.44 -20.56 13.56
N LYS A 197 22.18 -19.80 14.40
CA LYS A 197 21.76 -19.51 15.76
C LYS A 197 20.52 -18.63 15.81
N ALA A 198 20.48 -17.58 14.98
CA ALA A 198 19.34 -16.66 14.93
C ALA A 198 18.05 -17.41 14.55
N VAL A 199 18.09 -18.26 13.52
CA VAL A 199 16.95 -19.08 13.09
C VAL A 199 16.52 -20.04 14.19
N LYS A 200 17.47 -20.73 14.84
CA LYS A 200 17.17 -21.65 15.95
C LYS A 200 16.46 -20.91 17.08
N MET A 201 17.01 -19.79 17.55
CA MET A 201 16.40 -19.00 18.61
C MET A 201 15.01 -18.49 18.24
N ALA A 202 14.83 -18.06 16.98
CA ALA A 202 13.54 -17.64 16.48
C ALA A 202 12.50 -18.78 16.49
N LYS A 203 12.88 -19.99 16.09
CA LYS A 203 12.03 -21.19 16.13
C LYS A 203 11.60 -21.57 17.54
N GLU A 204 12.48 -21.40 18.51
CA GLU A 204 12.20 -21.69 19.91
C GLU A 204 11.28 -20.64 20.56
N TYR A 205 11.34 -19.38 20.14
CA TYR A 205 10.61 -18.26 20.72
C TYR A 205 9.29 -17.96 20.02
N ALA A 206 9.26 -17.98 18.68
CA ALA A 206 8.09 -17.55 17.94
C ALA A 206 6.95 -18.57 18.00
N PRO A 207 5.67 -18.14 17.99
CA PRO A 207 4.55 -19.05 17.83
C PRO A 207 4.68 -19.88 16.55
N PHE A 208 4.37 -21.17 16.62
CA PHE A 208 4.57 -22.15 15.51
C PHE A 208 3.91 -21.75 14.19
N VAL A 209 2.86 -20.91 14.23
CA VAL A 209 2.13 -20.44 13.04
C VAL A 209 2.87 -19.34 12.26
N ARG A 210 3.98 -18.80 12.81
CA ARG A 210 4.72 -17.70 12.16
C ARG A 210 5.87 -18.24 11.35
N LYS A 211 5.93 -17.81 10.08
CA LYS A 211 7.09 -18.03 9.23
C LYS A 211 8.32 -17.28 9.76
N ILE A 212 9.48 -17.87 9.57
CA ILE A 212 10.79 -17.28 9.85
C ILE A 212 11.43 -16.95 8.53
N GLU A 213 11.61 -15.67 8.32
CA GLU A 213 12.29 -15.07 7.18
C GLU A 213 13.67 -14.59 7.61
N VAL A 214 14.66 -14.82 6.74
CA VAL A 214 16.07 -14.42 6.97
C VAL A 214 16.57 -13.61 5.79
N GLU A 215 17.07 -12.41 6.05
CA GLU A 215 17.75 -11.56 5.09
C GLU A 215 19.22 -11.99 5.00
N VAL A 216 19.71 -12.29 3.81
CA VAL A 216 21.05 -12.78 3.53
C VAL A 216 21.69 -11.97 2.42
N GLU A 217 23.02 -11.75 2.51
CA GLU A 217 23.77 -10.89 1.61
C GLU A 217 24.84 -11.65 0.79
N ASN A 218 25.00 -12.96 1.02
CA ASN A 218 25.96 -13.79 0.31
C ASN A 218 25.60 -15.28 0.36
N LEU A 219 26.24 -16.08 -0.48
CA LEU A 219 25.97 -17.52 -0.64
C LEU A 219 26.27 -18.37 0.59
N GLU A 220 27.21 -17.95 1.46
CA GLU A 220 27.50 -18.66 2.71
C GLU A 220 26.30 -18.53 3.66
N MET A 221 25.76 -17.32 3.83
CA MET A 221 24.55 -17.09 4.63
C MET A 221 23.32 -17.82 4.04
N VAL A 222 23.22 -17.91 2.70
CA VAL A 222 22.15 -18.71 2.04
C VAL A 222 22.22 -20.17 2.48
N LYS A 223 23.41 -20.79 2.44
CA LYS A 223 23.60 -22.19 2.86
C LYS A 223 23.23 -22.38 4.33
N GLU A 224 23.71 -21.50 5.21
CA GLU A 224 23.36 -21.56 6.62
C GLU A 224 21.85 -21.41 6.87
N ALA A 225 21.17 -20.51 6.16
CA ALA A 225 19.71 -20.30 6.28
C ALA A 225 18.92 -21.53 5.82
N VAL A 226 19.34 -22.16 4.71
CA VAL A 226 18.75 -23.41 4.20
C VAL A 226 18.92 -24.55 5.21
N ASP A 227 20.14 -24.74 5.73
CA ASP A 227 20.45 -25.83 6.66
C ASP A 227 19.75 -25.62 8.02
N ALA A 228 19.58 -24.38 8.46
CA ALA A 228 18.81 -24.03 9.66
C ALA A 228 17.29 -24.15 9.45
N GLY A 229 16.82 -24.30 8.20
CA GLY A 229 15.43 -24.49 7.83
C GLY A 229 14.62 -23.20 7.99
N ALA A 230 15.12 -22.07 7.47
CA ALA A 230 14.31 -20.86 7.32
C ALA A 230 13.13 -21.13 6.38
N ASP A 231 11.98 -20.49 6.63
CA ASP A 231 10.79 -20.65 5.79
C ASP A 231 10.85 -19.78 4.53
N ILE A 232 11.47 -18.58 4.67
CA ILE A 232 11.69 -17.63 3.57
C ILE A 232 13.14 -17.14 3.65
N ILE A 233 13.81 -17.07 2.51
CA ILE A 233 15.16 -16.52 2.39
C ILE A 233 15.09 -15.29 1.49
N MET A 234 15.39 -14.12 2.06
CA MET A 234 15.42 -12.84 1.34
C MET A 234 16.86 -12.57 0.88
N LEU A 235 17.04 -12.50 -0.42
CA LEU A 235 18.30 -12.14 -1.06
C LEU A 235 18.36 -10.60 -1.13
N ASP A 236 19.21 -9.98 -0.29
CA ASP A 236 19.29 -8.52 -0.20
C ASP A 236 20.55 -7.99 -0.87
N ASN A 237 20.37 -7.08 -1.83
CA ASN A 237 21.44 -6.40 -2.57
C ASN A 237 22.51 -7.32 -3.20
N MET A 238 22.19 -8.56 -3.56
CA MET A 238 23.06 -9.49 -4.27
C MET A 238 23.08 -9.19 -5.77
N SER A 239 24.18 -9.53 -6.46
CA SER A 239 24.24 -9.46 -7.93
C SER A 239 23.31 -10.50 -8.58
N HIS A 240 22.97 -10.31 -9.86
CA HIS A 240 22.09 -11.24 -10.58
C HIS A 240 22.68 -12.66 -10.63
N GLU A 241 23.98 -12.79 -10.82
CA GLU A 241 24.71 -14.06 -10.85
C GLU A 241 24.67 -14.74 -9.48
N GLU A 242 24.92 -14.02 -8.41
CA GLU A 242 24.84 -14.54 -7.03
C GLU A 242 23.41 -14.98 -6.68
N MET A 243 22.40 -14.17 -7.08
CA MET A 243 21.00 -14.55 -6.87
C MET A 243 20.65 -15.85 -7.61
N LYS A 244 21.12 -16.03 -8.83
CA LYS A 244 20.92 -17.25 -9.60
C LYS A 244 21.52 -18.48 -8.91
N GLU A 245 22.76 -18.35 -8.44
CA GLU A 245 23.42 -19.42 -7.66
C GLU A 245 22.69 -19.69 -6.34
N ALA A 246 22.21 -18.63 -5.66
CA ALA A 246 21.42 -18.77 -4.43
C ALA A 246 20.12 -19.54 -4.66
N VAL A 247 19.40 -19.29 -5.76
CA VAL A 247 18.19 -20.03 -6.12
C VAL A 247 18.49 -21.52 -6.32
N GLU A 248 19.59 -21.86 -6.98
CA GLU A 248 20.02 -23.25 -7.13
C GLU A 248 20.36 -23.92 -5.78
N VAL A 249 21.02 -23.20 -4.88
CA VAL A 249 21.36 -23.69 -3.53
C VAL A 249 20.10 -23.90 -2.68
N ILE A 250 19.15 -22.98 -2.75
CA ILE A 250 17.88 -23.07 -1.99
C ILE A 250 17.04 -24.26 -2.50
N ASN A 251 17.01 -24.49 -3.80
CA ASN A 251 16.39 -25.65 -4.44
C ASN A 251 15.01 -26.03 -3.83
N HIS A 252 14.10 -25.07 -3.78
CA HIS A 252 12.72 -25.19 -3.24
C HIS A 252 12.61 -25.61 -1.78
N LYS A 253 13.68 -25.54 -0.97
CA LYS A 253 13.63 -25.83 0.47
C LYS A 253 13.06 -24.69 1.30
N ALA A 254 13.05 -23.47 0.74
CA ALA A 254 12.45 -22.28 1.30
C ALA A 254 11.80 -21.44 0.18
N GLU A 255 10.85 -20.57 0.51
CA GLU A 255 10.38 -19.52 -0.42
C GLU A 255 11.49 -18.48 -0.59
N ILE A 256 11.57 -17.87 -1.77
CA ILE A 256 12.63 -16.92 -2.10
C ILE A 256 12.05 -15.53 -2.32
N GLU A 257 12.58 -14.55 -1.60
CA GLU A 257 12.30 -13.14 -1.81
C GLU A 257 13.56 -12.43 -2.32
N ILE A 258 13.38 -11.51 -3.27
CA ILE A 258 14.43 -10.55 -3.66
C ILE A 258 14.06 -9.19 -3.09
N SER A 259 15.04 -8.53 -2.48
CA SER A 259 14.96 -7.18 -1.93
C SER A 259 16.19 -6.34 -2.31
N GLY A 260 16.11 -5.03 -2.09
CA GLY A 260 17.20 -4.10 -2.35
C GLY A 260 17.01 -3.30 -3.64
N ASN A 261 16.75 -1.99 -3.49
CA ASN A 261 16.69 -0.99 -4.58
C ASN A 261 15.83 -1.37 -5.80
N VAL A 262 14.76 -2.18 -5.60
CA VAL A 262 13.86 -2.60 -6.67
C VAL A 262 12.93 -1.45 -7.05
N THR A 263 12.92 -1.11 -8.33
CA THR A 263 12.07 -0.08 -8.94
C THR A 263 11.43 -0.60 -10.23
N LYS A 264 10.52 0.18 -10.83
CA LYS A 264 9.90 -0.14 -12.13
C LYS A 264 10.94 -0.37 -13.23
N GLU A 265 12.05 0.36 -13.20
CA GLU A 265 13.08 0.37 -14.23
C GLU A 265 13.94 -0.90 -14.22
N ASN A 266 14.10 -1.55 -13.07
CA ASN A 266 15.00 -2.70 -12.94
C ASN A 266 14.30 -4.03 -12.64
N ILE A 267 13.03 -4.03 -12.24
CA ILE A 267 12.31 -5.25 -11.84
C ILE A 267 12.24 -6.31 -12.96
N ALA A 268 12.19 -5.86 -14.22
CA ALA A 268 12.16 -6.78 -15.36
C ALA A 268 13.43 -7.65 -15.48
N ASN A 269 14.55 -7.21 -14.91
CA ASN A 269 15.82 -7.97 -14.90
C ASN A 269 15.85 -9.09 -13.85
N LEU A 270 14.79 -9.24 -13.04
CA LEU A 270 14.72 -10.20 -11.95
C LEU A 270 13.72 -11.33 -12.22
N ILE A 271 12.97 -11.27 -13.32
CA ILE A 271 11.87 -12.21 -13.61
C ILE A 271 12.33 -13.60 -14.04
N ASP A 272 13.55 -13.73 -14.53
CA ASP A 272 14.15 -14.99 -15.00
C ASP A 272 14.76 -15.83 -13.86
N LEU A 273 14.83 -15.30 -12.64
CA LEU A 273 15.45 -15.95 -11.50
C LEU A 273 14.60 -17.06 -10.86
N GLY A 274 13.29 -17.13 -11.17
CA GLY A 274 12.41 -18.17 -10.65
C GLY A 274 12.10 -18.06 -9.15
N VAL A 275 12.01 -16.81 -8.64
CA VAL A 275 11.71 -16.49 -7.23
C VAL A 275 10.21 -16.37 -6.97
N ASP A 276 9.80 -16.41 -5.70
CA ASP A 276 8.39 -16.33 -5.30
C ASP A 276 7.93 -14.89 -5.10
N TYR A 277 8.83 -14.05 -4.58
CA TYR A 277 8.52 -12.68 -4.16
C TYR A 277 9.58 -11.68 -4.61
N ILE A 278 9.14 -10.48 -4.92
CA ILE A 278 10.01 -9.30 -5.07
C ILE A 278 9.42 -8.19 -4.22
N SER A 279 10.19 -7.66 -3.25
CA SER A 279 9.75 -6.54 -2.42
C SER A 279 10.36 -5.21 -2.85
N SER A 280 9.56 -4.15 -2.79
CA SER A 280 10.00 -2.80 -3.12
C SER A 280 9.48 -1.77 -2.11
N GLY A 281 10.39 -1.06 -1.45
CA GLY A 281 10.06 0.08 -0.62
C GLY A 281 9.59 1.28 -1.44
N ALA A 282 10.02 1.38 -2.70
CA ALA A 282 9.65 2.48 -3.59
C ALA A 282 8.13 2.60 -3.83
N LEU A 283 7.40 1.49 -3.71
CA LEU A 283 5.92 1.49 -3.80
C LEU A 283 5.27 2.47 -2.84
N THR A 284 5.89 2.70 -1.68
CA THR A 284 5.36 3.59 -0.65
C THR A 284 6.20 4.84 -0.43
N HIS A 285 7.52 4.74 -0.26
CA HIS A 285 8.31 5.91 0.09
C HIS A 285 8.63 6.83 -1.11
N SER A 286 8.55 6.36 -2.36
CA SER A 286 8.90 7.12 -3.57
C SER A 286 7.77 7.28 -4.58
N ALA A 287 6.59 6.72 -4.33
CA ALA A 287 5.44 6.90 -5.21
C ALA A 287 5.01 8.38 -5.24
N PRO A 288 4.88 9.00 -6.43
CA PRO A 288 4.34 10.36 -6.55
C PRO A 288 2.88 10.39 -6.14
N ILE A 289 2.39 11.55 -5.72
CA ILE A 289 0.95 11.77 -5.52
C ILE A 289 0.24 11.86 -6.88
N MET A 290 -1.04 11.50 -6.93
CA MET A 290 -1.89 11.68 -8.10
C MET A 290 -2.60 13.04 -8.02
N ASP A 291 -2.62 13.81 -9.11
CA ASP A 291 -3.28 15.12 -9.10
C ASP A 291 -4.81 14.98 -9.19
N ILE A 292 -5.49 15.41 -8.13
CA ILE A 292 -6.95 15.39 -7.97
C ILE A 292 -7.37 16.70 -7.29
N SER A 293 -8.52 17.27 -7.66
CA SER A 293 -8.97 18.56 -7.11
C SER A 293 -10.47 18.56 -6.83
N LEU A 294 -10.89 19.29 -5.80
CA LEU A 294 -12.26 19.74 -5.62
C LEU A 294 -12.47 21.05 -6.40
N LYS A 295 -13.55 21.14 -7.19
CA LYS A 295 -13.86 22.26 -8.09
C LYS A 295 -15.35 22.54 -8.12
N ASN A 296 -15.70 23.71 -8.67
CA ASN A 296 -17.07 24.09 -8.95
C ASN A 296 -17.98 24.15 -7.70
N LEU A 297 -17.41 24.58 -6.55
CA LEU A 297 -18.20 24.80 -5.35
C LEU A 297 -19.28 25.87 -5.64
N HIS A 298 -20.53 25.54 -5.36
CA HIS A 298 -21.66 26.47 -5.47
C HIS A 298 -22.71 26.22 -4.39
N ARG A 299 -23.54 27.23 -4.12
CA ARG A 299 -24.67 27.14 -3.17
C ARG A 299 -25.86 26.44 -3.83
N ILE A 300 -26.59 25.65 -3.05
CA ILE A 300 -27.82 24.96 -3.45
C ILE A 300 -28.95 25.26 -2.48
#